data_76b1222a3a7de27bfc5375ae199ac262
#
_entry.id   76b1222a3a7de27bfc5375ae199ac262
#
_cell.length_a   1.000
_cell.length_b   1.000
_cell.length_c   1.000
_cell.angle_alpha   90.00
_cell.angle_beta   90.00
_cell.angle_gamma   90.00
#
_symmetry.space_group_name_H-M   'P 1'
#
loop_
_entity.id
_entity.type
_entity.pdbx_description
1 polymer ?
#
loop_
_entity_poly.entity_id
_entity_poly.type
_entity_poly.pdbx_seq_one_letter_code
_entity_poly.pdbx_strand_id
1 'polypeptide(L)'
;MTTRLTAWGVTGIGEIKPDDQLGDIIVAACRNEPNGPLLDGDVLVVTQKVVSKAEGQLVAIDPTNPLSHKQLVEDEAVRIVRRRGDLIITETKHGFVCANSGVDLSNVERGQAALLPKDSDRSARRIRDIVRAQLGVEVGVIVSDTFGRAWRKGLTDVAIGVAGIAAVVDLRGTADALGRVMQVTEVAIADELASAAELVMGKSSGIPVAVVRGADPGWFREASVSELVRPPQEDLFR
;
A
#
# COMPACT_ATOMS: atom_id res chain seq x y z
N MET A 1 -19.19 20.48 8.02
CA MET A 1 -18.11 20.07 8.95
C MET A 1 -16.78 20.43 8.33
N THR A 2 -15.83 20.94 9.09
CA THR A 2 -14.48 21.25 8.57
C THR A 2 -13.72 19.94 8.52
N THR A 3 -13.54 19.37 7.35
CA THR A 3 -12.79 18.15 7.16
C THR A 3 -11.30 18.48 7.30
N ARG A 4 -10.62 17.88 8.25
CA ARG A 4 -9.18 18.05 8.47
C ARG A 4 -8.54 16.69 8.51
N LEU A 5 -7.57 16.45 7.61
CA LEU A 5 -6.69 15.29 7.69
C LEU A 5 -5.39 15.67 8.38
N THR A 6 -4.91 14.79 9.24
CA THR A 6 -3.60 14.89 9.88
C THR A 6 -2.86 13.58 9.65
N ALA A 7 -1.62 13.64 9.20
CA ALA A 7 -0.78 12.46 9.01
C ALA A 7 0.52 12.58 9.81
N TRP A 8 1.00 11.44 10.33
CA TRP A 8 2.31 11.34 10.98
C TRP A 8 2.89 9.95 10.84
N GLY A 9 4.21 9.87 10.81
CA GLY A 9 4.93 8.60 10.78
C GLY A 9 5.03 7.98 12.17
N VAL A 10 4.82 6.69 12.27
CA VAL A 10 4.98 5.93 13.52
C VAL A 10 6.45 5.59 13.72
N THR A 11 7.00 6.07 14.82
CA THR A 11 8.42 5.87 15.16
C THR A 11 8.65 4.62 16.01
N GLY A 12 9.91 4.18 16.15
CA GLY A 12 10.28 3.07 17.03
C GLY A 12 10.03 1.67 16.44
N ILE A 13 9.65 1.57 15.16
CA ILE A 13 9.62 0.29 14.45
C ILE A 13 11.04 -0.01 13.96
N GLY A 14 11.65 -1.09 14.49
CA GLY A 14 12.97 -1.55 14.09
C GLY A 14 12.96 -2.31 12.76
N GLU A 15 14.11 -2.95 12.45
CA GLU A 15 14.22 -3.82 11.28
C GLU A 15 13.30 -5.04 11.43
N ILE A 16 12.42 -5.27 10.44
CA ILE A 16 11.50 -6.39 10.40
C ILE A 16 12.18 -7.60 9.76
N LYS A 17 11.99 -8.77 10.35
CA LYS A 17 12.54 -10.05 9.93
C LYS A 17 11.42 -11.03 9.56
N PRO A 18 11.75 -12.09 8.81
CA PRO A 18 10.80 -13.18 8.58
C PRO A 18 10.22 -13.73 9.88
N ASP A 19 8.93 -14.03 9.87
CA ASP A 19 8.12 -14.55 10.99
C ASP A 19 7.86 -13.54 12.14
N ASP A 20 8.32 -12.29 12.03
CA ASP A 20 7.94 -11.24 12.97
C ASP A 20 6.42 -11.00 12.96
N GLN A 21 5.86 -10.84 14.16
CA GLN A 21 4.43 -10.53 14.31
C GLN A 21 4.20 -9.02 14.07
N LEU A 22 4.13 -8.63 12.79
CA LEU A 22 4.10 -7.23 12.37
C LEU A 22 2.99 -6.42 13.05
N GLY A 23 1.80 -7.01 13.23
CA GLY A 23 0.70 -6.35 13.94
C GLY A 23 1.03 -6.01 15.39
N ASP A 24 1.71 -6.91 16.11
CA ASP A 24 2.12 -6.68 17.50
C ASP A 24 3.17 -5.57 17.59
N ILE A 25 4.13 -5.56 16.65
CA ILE A 25 5.16 -4.52 16.56
C ILE A 25 4.52 -3.15 16.30
N ILE A 26 3.58 -3.07 15.36
CA ILE A 26 2.85 -1.83 15.05
C ILE A 26 2.07 -1.35 16.28
N VAL A 27 1.34 -2.23 16.95
CA VAL A 27 0.60 -1.89 18.18
C VAL A 27 1.52 -1.36 19.26
N ALA A 28 2.66 -2.04 19.50
CA ALA A 28 3.63 -1.61 20.49
C ALA A 28 4.20 -0.21 20.19
N ALA A 29 4.51 0.07 18.92
CA ALA A 29 4.98 1.38 18.47
C ALA A 29 3.89 2.45 18.65
N CYS A 30 2.65 2.16 18.24
CA CYS A 30 1.53 3.10 18.36
C CYS A 30 1.15 3.44 19.81
N ARG A 31 1.37 2.54 20.78
CA ARG A 31 1.16 2.85 22.21
C ARG A 31 2.09 3.92 22.73
N ASN A 32 3.27 4.07 22.17
CA ASN A 32 4.30 5.01 22.58
C ASN A 32 4.41 6.22 21.65
N GLU A 33 3.44 6.38 20.74
CA GLU A 33 3.49 7.43 19.71
C GLU A 33 3.25 8.81 20.33
N PRO A 34 4.16 9.79 20.14
CA PRO A 34 4.04 11.14 20.69
C PRO A 34 2.78 11.89 20.24
N ASN A 35 2.23 11.57 19.07
CA ASN A 35 1.01 12.17 18.53
C ASN A 35 -0.28 11.62 19.17
N GLY A 36 -0.13 10.73 20.15
CA GLY A 36 -1.23 10.12 20.89
C GLY A 36 -1.60 8.71 20.39
N PRO A 37 -2.44 8.00 21.15
CA PRO A 37 -2.85 6.65 20.83
C PRO A 37 -3.71 6.61 19.56
N LEU A 38 -3.81 5.42 18.95
CA LEU A 38 -4.79 5.15 17.90
C LEU A 38 -6.20 5.35 18.41
N LEU A 39 -7.06 5.89 17.57
CA LEU A 39 -8.48 6.13 17.83
C LEU A 39 -9.34 5.43 16.76
N ASP A 40 -10.62 5.24 17.07
CA ASP A 40 -11.59 4.81 16.07
C ASP A 40 -11.59 5.76 14.88
N GLY A 41 -11.57 5.20 13.67
CA GLY A 41 -11.54 5.96 12.43
C GLY A 41 -10.15 6.47 12.02
N ASP A 42 -9.07 6.04 12.66
CA ASP A 42 -7.72 6.23 12.14
C ASP A 42 -7.46 5.25 10.98
N VAL A 43 -6.59 5.65 10.04
CA VAL A 43 -6.12 4.78 8.98
C VAL A 43 -4.62 4.55 9.16
N LEU A 44 -4.22 3.29 9.29
CA LEU A 44 -2.83 2.86 9.27
C LEU A 44 -2.42 2.61 7.81
N VAL A 45 -1.36 3.28 7.37
CA VAL A 45 -0.71 3.01 6.09
C VAL A 45 0.62 2.33 6.37
N VAL A 46 0.79 1.12 5.84
CA VAL A 46 1.94 0.24 6.10
C VAL A 46 2.65 -0.03 4.77
N THR A 47 3.96 0.22 4.71
CA THR A 47 4.71 -0.05 3.47
C THR A 47 4.75 -1.55 3.17
N GLN A 48 4.59 -1.90 1.90
CA GLN A 48 4.70 -3.26 1.38
C GLN A 48 5.94 -4.00 1.92
N LYS A 49 7.05 -3.33 2.01
CA LYS A 49 8.34 -3.96 2.31
C LYS A 49 8.39 -4.63 3.69
N VAL A 50 7.84 -3.99 4.72
CA VAL A 50 7.82 -4.61 6.06
C VAL A 50 6.84 -5.77 6.12
N VAL A 51 5.74 -5.71 5.36
CA VAL A 51 4.80 -6.83 5.21
C VAL A 51 5.50 -8.01 4.53
N SER A 52 6.18 -7.77 3.40
CA SER A 52 6.91 -8.80 2.68
C SER A 52 8.03 -9.43 3.50
N LYS A 53 8.78 -8.64 4.27
CA LYS A 53 9.80 -9.15 5.19
C LYS A 53 9.18 -10.07 6.25
N ALA A 54 8.14 -9.60 6.93
CA ALA A 54 7.47 -10.39 7.96
C ALA A 54 6.88 -11.71 7.42
N GLU A 55 6.40 -11.70 6.17
CA GLU A 55 5.84 -12.88 5.51
C GLU A 55 6.90 -13.77 4.81
N GLY A 56 8.19 -13.45 4.96
CA GLY A 56 9.28 -14.20 4.34
C GLY A 56 9.28 -14.12 2.80
N GLN A 57 8.70 -13.07 2.21
CA GLN A 57 8.72 -12.83 0.76
C GLN A 57 10.06 -12.22 0.32
N LEU A 58 11.16 -12.82 0.79
CA LEU A 58 12.53 -12.46 0.44
C LEU A 58 13.15 -13.59 -0.36
N VAL A 59 13.76 -13.25 -1.51
CA VAL A 59 14.42 -14.22 -2.40
C VAL A 59 15.88 -13.87 -2.55
N ALA A 60 16.75 -14.89 -2.43
CA ALA A 60 18.18 -14.73 -2.65
C ALA A 60 18.45 -14.44 -4.14
N ILE A 61 19.31 -13.46 -4.40
CA ILE A 61 19.79 -13.12 -5.73
C ILE A 61 21.34 -13.05 -5.72
N ASP A 62 21.96 -13.16 -6.88
CA ASP A 62 23.41 -13.01 -6.98
C ASP A 62 23.80 -11.51 -6.82
N PRO A 63 24.47 -11.13 -5.71
CA PRO A 63 24.87 -9.75 -5.45
C PRO A 63 25.98 -9.24 -6.39
N THR A 64 26.61 -10.14 -7.16
CA THR A 64 27.68 -9.80 -8.13
C THR A 64 27.12 -9.52 -9.52
N ASN A 65 25.89 -9.99 -9.81
CA ASN A 65 25.20 -9.77 -11.07
C ASN A 65 24.05 -8.76 -10.89
N PRO A 66 24.18 -7.52 -11.37
CA PRO A 66 23.14 -6.50 -11.24
C PRO A 66 21.80 -6.88 -11.87
N LEU A 67 21.78 -7.85 -12.78
CA LEU A 67 20.58 -8.29 -13.48
C LEU A 67 20.02 -9.61 -12.94
N SER A 68 20.59 -10.17 -11.89
CA SER A 68 20.16 -11.46 -11.30
C SER A 68 18.68 -11.51 -10.89
N HIS A 69 18.11 -10.36 -10.55
CA HIS A 69 16.70 -10.24 -10.21
C HIS A 69 15.75 -10.29 -11.42
N LYS A 70 16.26 -10.19 -12.66
CA LYS A 70 15.39 -10.11 -13.87
C LYS A 70 14.59 -11.38 -14.12
N GLN A 71 15.17 -12.55 -13.89
CA GLN A 71 14.41 -13.80 -13.97
C GLN A 71 13.24 -13.79 -12.97
N LEU A 72 13.49 -13.35 -11.74
CA LEU A 72 12.48 -13.23 -10.70
C LEU A 72 11.33 -12.28 -11.11
N VAL A 73 11.66 -11.16 -11.76
CA VAL A 73 10.67 -10.24 -12.33
C VAL A 73 9.77 -10.94 -13.36
N GLU A 74 10.35 -11.77 -14.22
CA GLU A 74 9.60 -12.52 -15.23
C GLU A 74 8.74 -13.62 -14.60
N ASP A 75 9.25 -14.30 -13.57
CA ASP A 75 8.52 -15.36 -12.85
C ASP A 75 7.30 -14.82 -12.07
N GLU A 76 7.39 -13.57 -11.60
CA GLU A 76 6.29 -12.87 -10.92
C GLU A 76 5.32 -12.18 -11.89
N ALA A 77 5.66 -12.06 -13.16
CA ALA A 77 4.80 -11.45 -14.18
C ALA A 77 3.79 -12.46 -14.75
N VAL A 78 2.54 -12.06 -14.84
CA VAL A 78 1.53 -12.74 -15.67
C VAL A 78 1.74 -12.36 -17.14
N ARG A 79 2.12 -11.11 -17.39
CA ARG A 79 2.34 -10.58 -18.72
C ARG A 79 3.36 -9.45 -18.69
N ILE A 80 4.22 -9.41 -19.69
CA ILE A 80 5.12 -8.28 -19.94
C ILE A 80 4.39 -7.29 -20.85
N VAL A 81 4.16 -6.10 -20.32
CA VAL A 81 3.48 -5.01 -21.06
C VAL A 81 4.48 -4.28 -21.94
N ARG A 82 5.68 -3.95 -21.40
CA ARG A 82 6.72 -3.23 -22.15
C ARG A 82 8.11 -3.46 -21.55
N ARG A 83 9.12 -3.41 -22.42
CA ARG A 83 10.53 -3.39 -22.04
C ARG A 83 11.19 -2.13 -22.59
N ARG A 84 12.05 -1.49 -21.77
CA ARG A 84 12.92 -0.40 -22.19
C ARG A 84 14.24 -0.49 -21.43
N GLY A 85 15.27 -1.03 -22.08
CA GLY A 85 16.51 -1.38 -21.39
C GLY A 85 16.21 -2.37 -20.25
N ASP A 86 16.71 -2.07 -19.07
CA ASP A 86 16.52 -2.93 -17.89
C ASP A 86 15.17 -2.75 -17.19
N LEU A 87 14.40 -1.73 -17.59
CA LEU A 87 13.07 -1.51 -17.05
C LEU A 87 12.06 -2.41 -17.76
N ILE A 88 11.33 -3.20 -16.99
CA ILE A 88 10.26 -4.07 -17.47
C ILE A 88 8.96 -3.60 -16.81
N ILE A 89 7.98 -3.24 -17.62
CA ILE A 89 6.61 -2.99 -17.12
C ILE A 89 5.85 -4.30 -17.29
N THR A 90 5.27 -4.77 -16.21
CA THR A 90 4.61 -6.08 -16.14
C THR A 90 3.22 -5.93 -15.54
N GLU A 91 2.37 -6.89 -15.84
CA GLU A 91 1.17 -7.18 -15.09
C GLU A 91 1.50 -8.30 -14.10
N THR A 92 1.26 -8.06 -12.82
CA THR A 92 1.55 -9.01 -11.72
C THR A 92 0.41 -10.00 -11.53
N LYS A 93 0.65 -11.06 -10.75
CA LYS A 93 -0.38 -12.03 -10.32
C LYS A 93 -1.54 -11.38 -9.55
N HIS A 94 -1.31 -10.19 -8.97
CA HIS A 94 -2.31 -9.39 -8.26
C HIS A 94 -3.13 -8.50 -9.19
N GLY A 95 -2.81 -8.44 -10.49
CA GLY A 95 -3.44 -7.56 -11.47
C GLY A 95 -2.83 -6.15 -11.57
N PHE A 96 -1.79 -5.85 -10.78
CA PHE A 96 -1.14 -4.54 -10.85
C PHE A 96 -0.25 -4.44 -12.09
N VAL A 97 -0.33 -3.30 -12.78
CA VAL A 97 0.60 -2.96 -13.86
C VAL A 97 1.67 -2.02 -13.30
N CYS A 98 2.86 -2.55 -13.08
CA CYS A 98 3.94 -1.82 -12.44
C CYS A 98 5.32 -2.17 -13.01
N ALA A 99 6.34 -1.46 -12.55
CA ALA A 99 7.73 -1.71 -12.91
C ALA A 99 8.25 -2.96 -12.20
N ASN A 100 8.95 -3.81 -12.95
CA ASN A 100 9.67 -4.97 -12.43
C ASN A 100 8.81 -5.89 -11.52
N SER A 101 7.54 -6.06 -11.80
CA SER A 101 6.59 -6.89 -11.02
C SER A 101 6.52 -6.55 -9.52
N GLY A 102 6.90 -5.33 -9.13
CA GLY A 102 7.02 -4.96 -7.71
C GLY A 102 8.21 -5.60 -7.00
N VAL A 103 9.14 -6.25 -7.72
CA VAL A 103 10.39 -6.77 -7.14
C VAL A 103 11.26 -5.60 -6.72
N ASP A 104 11.57 -5.50 -5.43
CA ASP A 104 12.31 -4.39 -4.85
C ASP A 104 13.65 -4.85 -4.24
N LEU A 105 14.70 -4.13 -4.60
CA LEU A 105 16.07 -4.34 -4.12
C LEU A 105 16.49 -3.34 -3.04
N SER A 106 15.64 -2.34 -2.76
CA SER A 106 15.96 -1.29 -1.80
C SER A 106 15.60 -1.71 -0.37
N ASN A 107 16.39 -1.25 0.62
CA ASN A 107 16.17 -1.53 2.05
C ASN A 107 16.00 -3.03 2.39
N VAL A 108 16.62 -3.92 1.63
CA VAL A 108 16.82 -5.34 1.91
C VAL A 108 18.32 -5.62 2.01
N GLU A 109 18.70 -6.75 2.59
CA GLU A 109 20.12 -7.15 2.66
C GLU A 109 20.69 -7.34 1.24
N ARG A 110 21.99 -7.06 1.12
CA ARG A 110 22.69 -7.28 -0.15
C ARG A 110 22.60 -8.77 -0.54
N GLY A 111 22.16 -9.05 -1.73
CA GLY A 111 21.92 -10.42 -2.23
C GLY A 111 20.50 -10.92 -1.95
N GLN A 112 19.59 -10.04 -1.61
CA GLN A 112 18.15 -10.33 -1.49
C GLN A 112 17.31 -9.39 -2.34
N ALA A 113 16.14 -9.86 -2.71
CA ALA A 113 15.06 -9.08 -3.32
C ALA A 113 13.76 -9.34 -2.54
N ALA A 114 12.97 -8.29 -2.33
CA ALA A 114 11.64 -8.41 -1.78
C ALA A 114 10.62 -8.57 -2.90
N LEU A 115 9.71 -9.52 -2.75
CA LEU A 115 8.51 -9.69 -3.58
C LEU A 115 7.33 -8.99 -2.94
N LEU A 116 6.26 -8.77 -3.70
CA LEU A 116 4.99 -8.34 -3.13
C LEU A 116 4.44 -9.40 -2.17
N PRO A 117 3.67 -9.01 -1.13
CA PRO A 117 2.94 -9.95 -0.30
C PRO A 117 2.01 -10.81 -1.16
N LYS A 118 1.81 -12.08 -0.80
CA LYS A 118 0.94 -12.98 -1.58
C LYS A 118 -0.51 -12.52 -1.65
N ASP A 119 -0.99 -11.93 -0.58
CA ASP A 119 -2.36 -11.39 -0.43
C ASP A 119 -2.31 -10.20 0.52
N SER A 120 -2.13 -9.01 -0.04
CA SER A 120 -1.98 -7.77 0.72
C SER A 120 -3.25 -7.37 1.48
N ASP A 121 -4.45 -7.70 0.97
CA ASP A 121 -5.70 -7.49 1.70
C ASP A 121 -5.75 -8.37 2.96
N ARG A 122 -5.32 -9.62 2.86
CA ARG A 122 -5.23 -10.53 4.02
C ARG A 122 -4.23 -10.01 5.05
N SER A 123 -3.11 -9.48 4.61
CA SER A 123 -2.10 -8.88 5.48
C SER A 123 -2.65 -7.64 6.19
N ALA A 124 -3.35 -6.76 5.45
CA ALA A 124 -4.05 -5.63 6.03
C ALA A 124 -5.11 -6.04 7.07
N ARG A 125 -5.92 -7.07 6.77
CA ARG A 125 -6.91 -7.62 7.72
C ARG A 125 -6.27 -8.14 8.99
N ARG A 126 -5.15 -8.88 8.89
CA ARG A 126 -4.42 -9.38 10.06
C ARG A 126 -3.94 -8.24 10.96
N ILE A 127 -3.36 -7.18 10.39
CA ILE A 127 -2.91 -6.01 11.15
C ILE A 127 -4.12 -5.34 11.84
N ARG A 128 -5.21 -5.09 11.12
CA ARG A 128 -6.44 -4.50 11.65
C ARG A 128 -6.99 -5.31 12.83
N ASP A 129 -7.10 -6.62 12.65
CA ASP A 129 -7.68 -7.51 13.67
C ASP A 129 -6.81 -7.56 14.94
N ILE A 130 -5.48 -7.47 14.83
CA ILE A 130 -4.57 -7.37 15.97
C ILE A 130 -4.75 -6.03 16.68
N VAL A 131 -4.84 -4.93 15.94
CA VAL A 131 -5.11 -3.59 16.50
C VAL A 131 -6.41 -3.61 17.28
N ARG A 132 -7.50 -4.10 16.68
CA ARG A 132 -8.80 -4.22 17.35
C ARG A 132 -8.73 -5.09 18.61
N ALA A 133 -8.07 -6.24 18.53
CA ALA A 133 -7.97 -7.16 19.67
C ALA A 133 -7.16 -6.57 20.84
N GLN A 134 -6.10 -5.80 20.56
CA GLN A 134 -5.19 -5.33 21.60
C GLN A 134 -5.45 -3.89 22.10
N LEU A 135 -6.07 -3.05 21.27
CA LEU A 135 -6.34 -1.65 21.61
C LEU A 135 -7.83 -1.34 21.73
N GLY A 136 -8.71 -2.22 21.23
CA GLY A 136 -10.16 -2.02 21.28
C GLY A 136 -10.66 -0.92 20.35
N VAL A 137 -9.87 -0.53 19.32
CA VAL A 137 -10.23 0.51 18.37
C VAL A 137 -10.42 -0.06 16.96
N GLU A 138 -11.35 0.53 16.22
CA GLU A 138 -11.63 0.18 14.83
C GLU A 138 -10.87 1.13 13.90
N VAL A 139 -9.94 0.56 13.10
CA VAL A 139 -9.09 1.32 12.18
C VAL A 139 -9.23 0.78 10.76
N GLY A 140 -8.97 1.65 9.76
CA GLY A 140 -8.65 1.22 8.42
C GLY A 140 -7.17 0.83 8.32
N VAL A 141 -6.83 -0.13 7.47
CA VAL A 141 -5.43 -0.49 7.17
C VAL A 141 -5.24 -0.52 5.66
N ILE A 142 -4.19 0.16 5.19
CA ILE A 142 -3.74 0.17 3.80
C ILE A 142 -2.32 -0.37 3.76
N VAL A 143 -2.05 -1.34 2.90
CA VAL A 143 -0.68 -1.71 2.51
C VAL A 143 -0.35 -0.90 1.26
N SER A 144 0.74 -0.13 1.29
CA SER A 144 1.14 0.74 0.18
C SER A 144 2.45 0.28 -0.46
N ASP A 145 2.58 0.56 -1.75
CA ASP A 145 3.84 0.44 -2.48
C ASP A 145 4.03 1.62 -3.43
N THR A 146 5.26 1.84 -3.87
CA THR A 146 5.65 2.99 -4.67
C THR A 146 5.64 2.67 -6.14
N PHE A 147 4.69 3.25 -6.89
CA PHE A 147 4.56 3.01 -8.33
C PHE A 147 4.96 4.22 -9.18
N GLY A 148 5.49 3.92 -10.36
CA GLY A 148 5.57 4.88 -11.45
C GLY A 148 4.18 5.18 -12.02
N ARG A 149 4.02 6.36 -12.61
CA ARG A 149 2.75 6.79 -13.21
C ARG A 149 2.92 6.94 -14.72
N ALA A 150 2.02 6.34 -15.50
CA ALA A 150 1.96 6.56 -16.93
C ALA A 150 1.82 8.06 -17.24
N TRP A 151 2.58 8.57 -18.21
CA TRP A 151 2.60 9.96 -18.70
C TRP A 151 2.94 11.05 -17.67
N ARG A 152 3.31 10.70 -16.46
CA ARG A 152 3.75 11.66 -15.43
C ARG A 152 5.11 11.25 -14.88
N LYS A 153 5.96 12.25 -14.62
CA LYS A 153 7.21 12.03 -13.88
C LYS A 153 6.94 11.94 -12.39
N GLY A 154 7.85 11.26 -11.70
CA GLY A 154 7.79 11.03 -10.25
C GLY A 154 7.01 9.77 -9.91
N LEU A 155 7.35 9.23 -8.77
CA LEU A 155 6.69 8.09 -8.15
C LEU A 155 5.62 8.58 -7.18
N THR A 156 4.70 7.71 -6.82
CA THR A 156 3.74 7.96 -5.74
C THR A 156 3.41 6.64 -5.07
N ASP A 157 3.06 6.66 -3.81
CA ASP A 157 2.55 5.46 -3.16
C ASP A 157 1.10 5.23 -3.55
N VAL A 158 0.76 3.99 -3.79
CA VAL A 158 -0.58 3.50 -4.10
C VAL A 158 -0.94 2.36 -3.18
N ALA A 159 -2.22 2.14 -2.95
CA ALA A 159 -2.71 1.01 -2.19
C ALA A 159 -2.54 -0.29 -3.01
N ILE A 160 -1.97 -1.31 -2.38
CA ILE A 160 -1.89 -2.66 -2.90
C ILE A 160 -2.62 -3.68 -2.03
N GLY A 161 -3.20 -3.25 -0.91
CA GLY A 161 -4.05 -4.03 -0.03
C GLY A 161 -4.81 -3.11 0.92
N VAL A 162 -6.05 -3.47 1.25
CA VAL A 162 -6.92 -2.69 2.13
C VAL A 162 -7.70 -3.58 3.10
N ALA A 163 -8.03 -3.04 4.27
CA ALA A 163 -8.96 -3.65 5.21
C ALA A 163 -9.67 -2.58 6.03
N GLY A 164 -10.99 -2.67 6.17
CA GLY A 164 -11.80 -1.77 6.98
C GLY A 164 -11.93 -0.35 6.43
N ILE A 165 -11.43 -0.08 5.23
CA ILE A 165 -11.52 1.21 4.54
C ILE A 165 -11.83 0.97 3.06
N ALA A 166 -12.63 1.83 2.45
CA ALA A 166 -12.96 1.78 1.03
C ALA A 166 -11.70 1.92 0.17
N ALA A 167 -11.58 1.10 -0.87
CA ALA A 167 -10.55 1.30 -1.89
C ALA A 167 -10.96 2.43 -2.84
N VAL A 168 -12.23 2.41 -3.27
CA VAL A 168 -12.84 3.41 -4.13
C VAL A 168 -14.11 3.94 -3.48
N VAL A 169 -14.33 5.26 -3.60
CA VAL A 169 -15.61 5.90 -3.26
C VAL A 169 -16.34 6.26 -4.54
N ASP A 170 -17.49 5.65 -4.75
CA ASP A 170 -18.34 5.89 -5.90
C ASP A 170 -19.27 7.09 -5.63
N LEU A 171 -19.08 8.16 -6.37
CA LEU A 171 -19.91 9.37 -6.30
C LEU A 171 -20.92 9.46 -7.44
N ARG A 172 -21.02 8.44 -8.29
CA ARG A 172 -22.04 8.41 -9.35
C ARG A 172 -23.43 8.42 -8.74
N GLY A 173 -24.31 9.19 -9.34
CA GLY A 173 -25.69 9.37 -8.83
C GLY A 173 -25.81 10.43 -7.72
N THR A 174 -24.72 10.96 -7.19
CA THR A 174 -24.73 12.07 -6.23
C THR A 174 -24.67 13.41 -6.96
N ALA A 175 -25.21 14.47 -6.35
CA ALA A 175 -25.16 15.81 -6.93
C ALA A 175 -23.85 16.53 -6.63
N ASP A 176 -23.32 17.26 -7.61
CA ASP A 176 -22.24 18.21 -7.42
C ASP A 176 -22.73 19.47 -6.66
N ALA A 177 -21.80 20.41 -6.38
CA ALA A 177 -22.11 21.67 -5.66
C ALA A 177 -23.17 22.55 -6.35
N LEU A 178 -23.46 22.33 -7.63
CA LEU A 178 -24.46 23.05 -8.42
C LEU A 178 -25.72 22.22 -8.67
N GLY A 179 -25.84 21.04 -8.04
CA GLY A 179 -27.00 20.16 -8.15
C GLY A 179 -27.01 19.26 -9.39
N ARG A 180 -25.89 19.17 -10.16
CA ARG A 180 -25.80 18.24 -11.31
C ARG A 180 -25.39 16.87 -10.84
N VAL A 181 -26.11 15.84 -11.29
CA VAL A 181 -25.80 14.45 -10.97
C VAL A 181 -24.50 14.02 -11.64
N MET A 182 -23.53 13.58 -10.83
CA MET A 182 -22.26 13.01 -11.31
C MET A 182 -22.50 11.64 -11.95
N GLN A 183 -21.91 11.40 -13.13
CA GLN A 183 -22.17 10.18 -13.92
C GLN A 183 -20.99 9.20 -13.92
N VAL A 184 -19.79 9.70 -13.70
CA VAL A 184 -18.53 8.93 -13.90
C VAL A 184 -17.52 9.10 -12.77
N THR A 185 -17.87 9.80 -11.69
CA THR A 185 -16.90 10.16 -10.64
C THR A 185 -16.75 9.04 -9.65
N GLU A 186 -15.58 8.43 -9.66
CA GLU A 186 -15.08 7.49 -8.65
C GLU A 186 -13.75 8.02 -8.12
N VAL A 187 -13.54 7.96 -6.81
CA VAL A 187 -12.33 8.49 -6.16
C VAL A 187 -11.56 7.33 -5.55
N ALA A 188 -10.30 7.16 -5.93
CA ALA A 188 -9.38 6.14 -5.42
C ALA A 188 -8.87 6.54 -4.02
N ILE A 189 -9.75 6.51 -3.02
CA ILE A 189 -9.48 7.01 -1.67
C ILE A 189 -8.29 6.32 -1.01
N ALA A 190 -8.11 5.02 -1.23
CA ALA A 190 -6.98 4.31 -0.65
C ALA A 190 -5.65 4.78 -1.25
N ASP A 191 -5.61 5.09 -2.55
CA ASP A 191 -4.41 5.65 -3.19
C ASP A 191 -4.10 7.07 -2.68
N GLU A 192 -5.12 7.90 -2.50
CA GLU A 192 -4.93 9.26 -1.97
C GLU A 192 -4.40 9.23 -0.54
N LEU A 193 -4.92 8.34 0.32
CA LEU A 193 -4.44 8.16 1.69
C LEU A 193 -3.02 7.56 1.71
N ALA A 194 -2.71 6.59 0.85
CA ALA A 194 -1.37 6.03 0.71
C ALA A 194 -0.35 7.11 0.29
N SER A 195 -0.69 7.93 -0.72
CA SER A 195 0.14 9.03 -1.18
C SER A 195 0.34 10.11 -0.11
N ALA A 196 -0.70 10.44 0.66
CA ALA A 196 -0.59 11.41 1.76
C ALA A 196 0.30 10.89 2.89
N ALA A 197 0.19 9.61 3.23
CA ALA A 197 1.02 8.96 4.26
C ALA A 197 2.49 8.91 3.86
N GLU A 198 2.80 8.69 2.57
CA GLU A 198 4.18 8.66 2.07
C GLU A 198 4.94 9.96 2.36
N LEU A 199 4.25 11.11 2.33
CA LEU A 199 4.87 12.42 2.61
C LEU A 199 5.49 12.50 4.02
N VAL A 200 4.99 11.72 4.99
CA VAL A 200 5.48 11.68 6.37
C VAL A 200 6.34 10.43 6.64
N MET A 201 6.20 9.37 5.86
CA MET A 201 7.07 8.19 5.92
C MET A 201 8.42 8.45 5.25
N GLY A 202 8.40 9.02 4.05
CA GLY A 202 9.59 9.27 3.23
C GLY A 202 10.29 7.99 2.78
N LYS A 203 11.24 8.12 1.86
CA LYS A 203 11.94 6.94 1.28
C LYS A 203 13.17 6.47 2.05
N SER A 204 13.73 7.30 2.92
CA SER A 204 15.00 7.05 3.64
C SER A 204 14.94 7.31 5.14
N SER A 205 13.78 7.64 5.68
CA SER A 205 13.59 7.98 7.10
C SER A 205 13.48 6.77 8.02
N GLY A 206 13.33 5.55 7.47
CA GLY A 206 13.15 4.33 8.26
C GLY A 206 11.80 4.26 8.98
N ILE A 207 10.80 4.98 8.47
CA ILE A 207 9.43 5.01 9.02
C ILE A 207 8.53 4.18 8.10
N PRO A 208 8.21 2.92 8.44
CA PRO A 208 7.45 2.04 7.55
C PRO A 208 5.93 2.10 7.74
N VAL A 209 5.47 2.85 8.74
CA VAL A 209 4.05 2.97 9.08
C VAL A 209 3.70 4.42 9.33
N ALA A 210 2.56 4.87 8.83
CA ALA A 210 1.98 6.15 9.16
C ALA A 210 0.53 5.99 9.63
N VAL A 211 0.07 6.96 10.40
CA VAL A 211 -1.35 7.12 10.78
C VAL A 211 -1.90 8.32 10.02
N VAL A 212 -3.08 8.15 9.42
CA VAL A 212 -3.88 9.25 8.87
C VAL A 212 -5.17 9.35 9.68
N ARG A 213 -5.40 10.50 10.31
CA ARG A 213 -6.56 10.80 11.15
C ARG A 213 -7.46 11.83 10.52
N GLY A 214 -8.77 11.66 10.66
CA GLY A 214 -9.78 12.56 10.14
C GLY A 214 -10.36 12.13 8.79
N ALA A 215 -10.16 10.87 8.40
CA ALA A 215 -10.86 10.25 7.26
C ALA A 215 -12.38 10.32 7.46
N ASP A 216 -13.12 10.44 6.37
CA ASP A 216 -14.58 10.51 6.44
C ASP A 216 -15.14 9.17 6.97
N PRO A 217 -16.00 9.19 7.99
CA PRO A 217 -16.61 7.97 8.52
C PRO A 217 -17.34 7.12 7.47
N GLY A 218 -17.86 7.74 6.42
CA GLY A 218 -18.51 7.03 5.30
C GLY A 218 -17.56 6.19 4.44
N TRP A 219 -16.24 6.34 4.61
CA TRP A 219 -15.27 5.51 3.89
C TRP A 219 -14.95 4.18 4.58
N PHE A 220 -15.37 4.01 5.85
CA PHE A 220 -15.09 2.79 6.58
C PHE A 220 -16.08 1.69 6.23
N ARG A 221 -15.60 0.68 5.50
CA ARG A 221 -16.32 -0.51 5.09
C ARG A 221 -15.35 -1.64 4.74
N GLU A 222 -15.86 -2.85 4.63
CA GLU A 222 -15.09 -3.92 4.00
C GLU A 222 -14.91 -3.63 2.51
N ALA A 223 -13.69 -3.83 2.05
CA ALA A 223 -13.29 -3.59 0.67
C ALA A 223 -12.15 -4.54 0.27
N SER A 224 -11.83 -4.53 -1.00
CA SER A 224 -10.67 -5.22 -1.57
C SER A 224 -9.92 -4.26 -2.49
N VAL A 225 -8.61 -4.39 -2.54
CA VAL A 225 -7.77 -3.63 -3.47
C VAL A 225 -8.13 -3.90 -4.94
N SER A 226 -8.80 -5.02 -5.22
CA SER A 226 -9.30 -5.33 -6.56
C SER A 226 -10.27 -4.28 -7.11
N GLU A 227 -10.92 -3.47 -6.25
CA GLU A 227 -11.75 -2.33 -6.68
C GLU A 227 -10.92 -1.26 -7.42
N LEU A 228 -9.61 -1.15 -7.16
CA LEU A 228 -8.69 -0.22 -7.84
C LEU A 228 -8.15 -0.78 -9.16
N VAL A 229 -8.22 -2.09 -9.35
CA VAL A 229 -7.70 -2.74 -10.56
C VAL A 229 -8.74 -2.63 -11.68
N ARG A 230 -8.40 -1.89 -12.72
CA ARG A 230 -9.29 -1.71 -13.88
C ARG A 230 -9.48 -3.05 -14.61
N PRO A 231 -10.72 -3.50 -14.83
CA PRO A 231 -11.00 -4.70 -15.61
C PRO A 231 -10.45 -4.58 -17.04
N PRO A 232 -9.95 -5.68 -17.66
CA PRO A 232 -9.40 -5.63 -19.01
C PRO A 232 -10.35 -5.04 -20.07
N GLN A 233 -11.65 -5.21 -19.89
CA GLN A 233 -12.69 -4.68 -20.80
C GLN A 233 -12.84 -3.16 -20.74
N GLU A 234 -12.39 -2.54 -19.63
CA GLU A 234 -12.43 -1.10 -19.39
C GLU A 234 -11.09 -0.42 -19.58
N ASP A 235 -10.05 -1.21 -19.89
CA ASP A 235 -8.68 -0.71 -20.07
C ASP A 235 -8.49 -0.18 -21.50
N LEU A 236 -8.34 1.15 -21.61
CA LEU A 236 -8.13 1.83 -22.88
C LEU A 236 -6.67 1.80 -23.36
N PHE A 237 -5.75 1.18 -22.60
CA PHE A 237 -4.30 1.24 -22.82
C PHE A 237 -3.67 -0.13 -23.09
N ARG A 238 -4.47 -1.17 -23.18
CA ARG A 238 -4.06 -2.54 -23.56
C ARG A 238 -4.23 -2.80 -25.05
#